data_7fc962196bc25c4a7202e9fe46e60247
#
_entry.id   7fc962196bc25c4a7202e9fe46e60247
#
_cell.length_a   1.000
_cell.length_b   1.000
_cell.length_c   1.000
_cell.angle_alpha   90.00
_cell.angle_beta   90.00
_cell.angle_gamma   90.00
#
_symmetry.space_group_name_H-M   'P 1'
#
loop_
_entity.id
_entity.type
_entity.pdbx_description
1 polymer ?
#
loop_
_entity_poly.entity_id
_entity_poly.type
_entity_poly.pdbx_seq_one_letter_code
_entity_poly.pdbx_strand_id
1 'polypeptide(L)'
;ETIPLRLEDTPAFLDFPGEHGHVRYGEGLFVGYRWYDARAAEVRYPFGHGLSYTAFAYSGLALHADGDGLAVRVTVANTGDRAGREVVQVYTGLPGSRVARPPRELKGFATVDLEPGEEREVTVRVDRADLAYWDTRVGAWVVEGGAYTVEAGASSRDIRLSGTVAVDGDEVRVPLSADSSIGELLADPVAAEEAGALLSGDGAAGALIQDEGMLRMLESFPLGRLADFPGSGIDRSALAALIDRVNAERP
;
A
#
# COMPACT_ATOMS: atom_id res chain seq x y z
N GLU A 1 -3.67 -16.59 13.73
CA GLU A 1 -4.97 -15.98 14.07
C GLU A 1 -4.79 -14.99 15.21
N THR A 2 -5.60 -13.91 15.25
CA THR A 2 -5.65 -12.96 16.36
C THR A 2 -6.85 -13.29 17.21
N ILE A 3 -6.68 -13.37 18.50
CA ILE A 3 -7.77 -13.61 19.46
C ILE A 3 -8.13 -12.29 20.15
N PRO A 4 -9.31 -11.73 19.91
CA PRO A 4 -9.76 -10.49 20.56
C PRO A 4 -10.02 -10.69 22.05
N LEU A 5 -10.21 -9.60 22.79
CA LEU A 5 -10.64 -9.67 24.19
C LEU A 5 -12.11 -10.07 24.31
N ARG A 6 -12.95 -9.62 23.38
CA ARG A 6 -14.40 -9.88 23.36
C ARG A 6 -14.86 -10.10 21.92
N LEU A 7 -16.01 -10.74 21.77
CA LEU A 7 -16.62 -10.97 20.46
C LEU A 7 -16.93 -9.64 19.72
N GLU A 8 -17.38 -8.65 20.47
CA GLU A 8 -17.73 -7.32 19.96
C GLU A 8 -16.52 -6.56 19.40
N ASP A 9 -15.31 -6.97 19.77
CA ASP A 9 -14.08 -6.37 19.27
C ASP A 9 -13.67 -6.93 17.90
N THR A 10 -14.43 -7.87 17.31
CA THR A 10 -14.14 -8.39 15.97
C THR A 10 -14.57 -7.40 14.88
N PRO A 11 -13.77 -7.22 13.80
CA PRO A 11 -14.11 -6.27 12.74
C PRO A 11 -15.44 -6.56 12.05
N ALA A 12 -15.83 -7.83 11.96
CA ALA A 12 -17.07 -8.27 11.31
C ALA A 12 -18.30 -8.30 12.25
N PHE A 13 -18.16 -7.87 13.52
CA PHE A 13 -19.22 -8.06 14.52
C PHE A 13 -20.57 -7.44 14.12
N LEU A 14 -20.55 -6.26 13.53
CA LEU A 14 -21.76 -5.55 13.11
C LEU A 14 -22.35 -6.07 11.79
N ASP A 15 -21.55 -6.78 11.00
CA ASP A 15 -21.91 -7.23 9.66
C ASP A 15 -22.33 -8.72 9.64
N PHE A 16 -22.02 -9.48 10.70
CA PHE A 16 -22.34 -10.90 10.79
C PHE A 16 -23.50 -11.13 11.80
N PRO A 17 -24.47 -12.01 11.51
CA PRO A 17 -24.61 -12.92 10.35
C PRO A 17 -25.21 -12.27 9.09
N GLY A 18 -25.43 -10.97 9.07
CA GLY A 18 -26.07 -10.26 7.97
C GLY A 18 -27.58 -10.24 8.05
N GLU A 19 -28.22 -9.69 7.01
CA GLU A 19 -29.66 -9.51 6.90
C GLU A 19 -30.19 -10.02 5.56
N HIS A 20 -31.35 -10.64 5.54
CA HIS A 20 -32.02 -11.13 4.33
C HIS A 20 -31.16 -11.99 3.40
N GLY A 21 -30.24 -12.80 3.97
CA GLY A 21 -29.32 -13.65 3.22
C GLY A 21 -28.10 -12.91 2.63
N HIS A 22 -27.86 -11.68 3.02
CA HIS A 22 -26.71 -10.88 2.61
C HIS A 22 -25.79 -10.57 3.79
N VAL A 23 -24.48 -10.73 3.57
CA VAL A 23 -23.41 -10.36 4.52
C VAL A 23 -22.52 -9.31 3.86
N ARG A 24 -22.19 -8.25 4.60
CA ARG A 24 -21.27 -7.22 4.14
C ARG A 24 -19.86 -7.56 4.58
N TYR A 25 -18.93 -7.57 3.63
CA TYR A 25 -17.49 -7.67 3.89
C TYR A 25 -16.89 -6.25 3.83
N GLY A 26 -17.11 -5.48 4.89
CA GLY A 26 -16.76 -4.06 4.95
C GLY A 26 -15.33 -3.77 5.38
N GLU A 27 -14.58 -4.79 5.82
CA GLU A 27 -13.23 -4.65 6.39
C GLU A 27 -12.17 -4.30 5.34
N GLY A 28 -12.40 -4.64 4.08
CA GLY A 28 -11.43 -4.48 3.00
C GLY A 28 -10.12 -5.22 3.30
N LEU A 29 -8.99 -4.52 3.26
CA LEU A 29 -7.68 -5.09 3.61
C LEU A 29 -7.47 -5.28 5.11
N PHE A 30 -8.32 -4.67 5.96
CA PHE A 30 -8.14 -4.65 7.41
C PHE A 30 -8.84 -5.83 8.07
N VAL A 31 -8.39 -7.05 7.75
CA VAL A 31 -8.86 -8.29 8.38
C VAL A 31 -7.85 -8.82 9.41
N GLY A 32 -8.34 -9.47 10.46
CA GLY A 32 -7.51 -10.05 11.51
C GLY A 32 -6.56 -9.03 12.15
N TYR A 33 -5.29 -9.40 12.36
CA TYR A 33 -4.30 -8.54 13.02
C TYR A 33 -4.14 -7.17 12.35
N ARG A 34 -4.34 -7.07 11.04
CA ARG A 34 -4.23 -5.81 10.28
C ARG A 34 -5.21 -4.76 10.80
N TRP A 35 -6.44 -5.19 11.14
CA TRP A 35 -7.45 -4.31 11.71
C TRP A 35 -7.11 -3.89 13.14
N TYR A 36 -6.74 -4.86 13.99
CA TYR A 36 -6.39 -4.59 15.38
C TYR A 36 -5.16 -3.70 15.51
N ASP A 37 -4.16 -3.89 14.66
CA ASP A 37 -2.95 -3.08 14.64
C ASP A 37 -3.22 -1.67 14.11
N ALA A 38 -4.02 -1.51 13.05
CA ALA A 38 -4.40 -0.21 12.51
C ALA A 38 -5.20 0.64 13.51
N ARG A 39 -5.97 0.01 14.39
CA ARG A 39 -6.73 0.68 15.44
C ARG A 39 -6.02 0.75 16.79
N ALA A 40 -4.82 0.21 16.89
CA ALA A 40 -4.11 0.02 18.16
C ALA A 40 -5.00 -0.64 19.23
N ALA A 41 -5.93 -1.54 18.82
CA ALA A 41 -6.86 -2.21 19.70
C ALA A 41 -6.16 -3.34 20.48
N GLU A 42 -6.45 -3.48 21.75
CA GLU A 42 -5.93 -4.57 22.57
C GLU A 42 -6.51 -5.92 22.13
N VAL A 43 -5.68 -6.96 22.25
CA VAL A 43 -6.04 -8.33 21.90
C VAL A 43 -5.59 -9.31 22.99
N ARG A 44 -6.26 -10.43 23.10
CA ARG A 44 -5.87 -11.48 24.05
C ARG A 44 -4.58 -12.17 23.62
N TYR A 45 -4.50 -12.53 22.33
CA TYR A 45 -3.30 -13.09 21.70
C TYR A 45 -3.14 -12.48 20.31
N PRO A 46 -1.99 -11.86 20.01
CA PRO A 46 -1.73 -11.32 18.68
C PRO A 46 -1.52 -12.44 17.65
N PHE A 47 -1.64 -12.10 16.40
CA PHE A 47 -1.32 -13.02 15.31
C PHE A 47 0.14 -13.50 15.41
N GLY A 48 0.34 -14.80 15.24
CA GLY A 48 1.67 -15.41 15.34
C GLY A 48 2.12 -15.71 16.77
N HIS A 49 1.35 -15.31 17.81
CA HIS A 49 1.70 -15.64 19.19
C HIS A 49 1.76 -17.14 19.41
N GLY A 50 2.82 -17.57 20.05
CA GLY A 50 3.04 -18.95 20.46
C GLY A 50 3.86 -19.00 21.75
N LEU A 51 3.90 -20.17 22.35
CA LEU A 51 4.70 -20.45 23.52
C LEU A 51 5.83 -21.41 23.17
N SER A 52 6.98 -21.25 23.81
CA SER A 52 8.12 -22.17 23.72
C SER A 52 8.55 -22.61 25.11
N TYR A 53 9.16 -23.77 25.20
CA TYR A 53 9.83 -24.23 26.42
C TYR A 53 11.28 -23.70 26.54
N THR A 54 11.69 -22.85 25.59
CA THR A 54 12.99 -22.18 25.60
C THR A 54 12.83 -20.71 25.21
N ALA A 55 13.91 -19.95 25.23
CA ALA A 55 13.93 -18.54 24.86
C ALA A 55 14.80 -18.31 23.64
N PHE A 56 14.41 -17.36 22.77
CA PHE A 56 15.16 -17.00 21.58
C PHE A 56 15.52 -15.51 21.57
N ALA A 57 16.73 -15.19 21.12
CA ALA A 57 17.19 -13.83 20.85
C ALA A 57 17.37 -13.63 19.34
N TYR A 58 17.13 -12.41 18.88
CA TYR A 58 17.28 -12.01 17.49
C TYR A 58 18.36 -10.93 17.39
N SER A 59 19.17 -11.00 16.34
CA SER A 59 20.26 -10.03 16.08
C SER A 59 20.58 -9.96 14.59
N GLY A 60 21.43 -9.04 14.18
CA GLY A 60 22.05 -9.03 12.86
C GLY A 60 21.09 -8.83 11.70
N LEU A 61 20.06 -7.96 11.85
CA LEU A 61 19.14 -7.67 10.74
C LEU A 61 19.89 -7.07 9.55
N ALA A 62 19.86 -7.76 8.41
CA ALA A 62 20.37 -7.26 7.14
C ALA A 62 19.27 -7.31 6.08
N LEU A 63 19.07 -6.18 5.39
CA LEU A 63 18.04 -5.98 4.37
C LEU A 63 18.71 -5.75 3.02
N HIS A 64 18.24 -6.44 2.01
CA HIS A 64 18.66 -6.24 0.64
C HIS A 64 17.42 -6.22 -0.26
N ALA A 65 17.27 -5.14 -1.05
CA ALA A 65 16.26 -5.04 -2.09
C ALA A 65 16.93 -5.23 -3.45
N ASP A 66 16.29 -5.96 -4.33
CA ASP A 66 16.65 -6.13 -5.73
C ASP A 66 15.38 -6.08 -6.61
N GLY A 67 15.53 -6.25 -7.93
CA GLY A 67 14.39 -6.23 -8.85
C GLY A 67 13.35 -7.32 -8.58
N ASP A 68 13.72 -8.40 -7.89
CA ASP A 68 12.88 -9.56 -7.61
C ASP A 68 12.17 -9.47 -6.24
N GLY A 69 12.56 -8.52 -5.38
CA GLY A 69 11.91 -8.31 -4.09
C GLY A 69 12.88 -7.98 -2.95
N LEU A 70 12.67 -8.57 -1.77
CA LEU A 70 13.48 -8.34 -0.58
C LEU A 70 14.09 -9.64 -0.06
N ALA A 71 15.36 -9.59 0.32
CA ALA A 71 15.99 -10.61 1.15
C ALA A 71 16.20 -10.05 2.57
N VAL A 72 15.61 -10.71 3.56
CA VAL A 72 15.67 -10.33 4.98
C VAL A 72 16.46 -11.42 5.70
N ARG A 73 17.61 -11.05 6.25
CA ARG A 73 18.45 -11.96 7.03
C ARG A 73 18.47 -11.53 8.48
N VAL A 74 18.31 -12.51 9.37
CA VAL A 74 18.40 -12.33 10.82
C VAL A 74 19.14 -13.50 11.45
N THR A 75 19.89 -13.26 12.50
CA THR A 75 20.46 -14.31 13.33
C THR A 75 19.55 -14.59 14.51
N VAL A 76 19.19 -15.85 14.70
CA VAL A 76 18.38 -16.34 15.83
C VAL A 76 19.25 -17.24 16.70
N ALA A 77 19.28 -16.99 18.01
CA ALA A 77 19.99 -17.79 18.99
C ALA A 77 19.01 -18.36 20.01
N ASN A 78 19.16 -19.63 20.35
CA ASN A 78 18.48 -20.23 21.48
C ASN A 78 19.25 -19.90 22.78
N THR A 79 18.67 -19.03 23.60
CA THR A 79 19.28 -18.55 24.85
C THR A 79 18.83 -19.33 26.09
N GLY A 80 17.94 -20.31 25.92
CA GLY A 80 17.49 -21.17 27.01
C GLY A 80 18.27 -22.48 27.09
N ASP A 81 17.77 -23.38 27.93
CA ASP A 81 18.42 -24.64 28.33
C ASP A 81 17.85 -25.90 27.61
N ARG A 82 16.94 -25.69 26.66
CA ARG A 82 16.25 -26.77 25.91
C ARG A 82 16.30 -26.50 24.43
N ALA A 83 16.34 -27.56 23.64
CA ALA A 83 16.09 -27.46 22.21
C ALA A 83 14.68 -26.93 21.93
N GLY A 84 14.56 -26.12 20.90
CA GLY A 84 13.27 -25.55 20.51
C GLY A 84 13.24 -25.09 19.08
N ARG A 85 12.01 -24.86 18.60
CA ARG A 85 11.73 -24.34 17.26
C ARG A 85 11.22 -22.90 17.39
N GLU A 86 11.82 -22.02 16.61
CA GLU A 86 11.37 -20.64 16.46
C GLU A 86 10.79 -20.42 15.06
N VAL A 87 9.80 -19.53 14.96
CA VAL A 87 9.20 -19.09 13.69
C VAL A 87 9.49 -17.61 13.50
N VAL A 88 10.48 -17.31 12.69
CA VAL A 88 10.81 -15.93 12.31
C VAL A 88 9.76 -15.43 11.34
N GLN A 89 9.03 -14.41 11.73
CA GLN A 89 8.00 -13.77 10.91
C GLN A 89 8.53 -12.42 10.40
N VAL A 90 8.39 -12.19 9.09
CA VAL A 90 8.80 -10.95 8.44
C VAL A 90 7.57 -10.17 8.00
N TYR A 91 7.47 -8.95 8.48
CA TYR A 91 6.41 -8.01 8.15
C TYR A 91 6.98 -6.83 7.38
N THR A 92 6.18 -6.28 6.46
CA THR A 92 6.50 -5.03 5.77
C THR A 92 5.39 -4.02 5.96
N GLY A 93 5.75 -2.74 5.97
CA GLY A 93 4.82 -1.61 5.97
C GLY A 93 5.36 -0.50 5.08
N LEU A 94 4.49 0.34 4.55
CA LEU A 94 4.85 1.54 3.79
C LEU A 94 4.18 2.77 4.41
N PRO A 95 4.82 3.43 5.38
CA PRO A 95 4.21 4.55 6.12
C PRO A 95 3.82 5.75 5.23
N GLY A 96 4.52 5.93 4.11
CA GLY A 96 4.25 7.02 3.14
C GLY A 96 3.32 6.62 1.99
N SER A 97 2.59 5.49 2.08
CA SER A 97 1.69 5.02 1.02
C SER A 97 0.59 6.04 0.70
N ARG A 98 0.31 6.20 -0.58
CA ARG A 98 -0.79 7.02 -1.10
C ARG A 98 -2.15 6.32 -1.04
N VAL A 99 -2.15 5.02 -0.75
CA VAL A 99 -3.36 4.21 -0.57
C VAL A 99 -3.45 3.69 0.87
N ALA A 100 -4.67 3.42 1.33
CA ALA A 100 -4.86 2.86 2.66
C ALA A 100 -4.23 1.46 2.75
N ARG A 101 -3.23 1.29 3.62
CA ARG A 101 -2.57 0.02 3.89
C ARG A 101 -2.54 -0.27 5.39
N PRO A 102 -2.53 -1.54 5.78
CA PRO A 102 -2.24 -1.92 7.16
C PRO A 102 -0.86 -1.41 7.60
N PRO A 103 -0.68 -1.09 8.90
CA PRO A 103 0.62 -0.66 9.42
C PRO A 103 1.74 -1.66 9.13
N ARG A 104 1.41 -2.94 9.12
CA ARG A 104 2.29 -4.06 8.76
C ARG A 104 1.51 -5.20 8.14
N GLU A 105 2.18 -5.91 7.25
CA GLU A 105 1.66 -7.10 6.58
C GLU A 105 2.70 -8.21 6.65
N LEU A 106 2.30 -9.40 7.09
CA LEU A 106 3.15 -10.59 7.01
C LEU A 106 3.42 -10.91 5.54
N LYS A 107 4.69 -10.90 5.16
CA LYS A 107 5.12 -11.18 3.78
C LYS A 107 5.96 -12.45 3.67
N GLY A 108 6.46 -12.95 4.79
CA GLY A 108 7.19 -14.21 4.78
C GLY A 108 7.48 -14.72 6.19
N PHE A 109 7.85 -15.98 6.27
CA PHE A 109 8.31 -16.58 7.52
C PHE A 109 9.27 -17.74 7.23
N ALA A 110 10.06 -18.08 8.22
CA ALA A 110 10.90 -19.27 8.21
C ALA A 110 10.95 -19.90 9.60
N THR A 111 11.11 -21.22 9.64
CA THR A 111 11.27 -21.96 10.88
C THR A 111 12.73 -22.37 11.07
N VAL A 112 13.19 -22.34 12.32
CA VAL A 112 14.53 -22.78 12.69
C VAL A 112 14.47 -23.60 13.97
N ASP A 113 15.08 -24.81 13.94
CA ASP A 113 15.27 -25.66 15.11
C ASP A 113 16.67 -25.41 15.67
N LEU A 114 16.80 -25.13 16.96
CA LEU A 114 18.05 -24.77 17.62
C LEU A 114 18.23 -25.53 18.93
N GLU A 115 19.43 -26.09 19.11
CA GLU A 115 19.87 -26.64 20.38
C GLU A 115 20.19 -25.50 21.37
N PRO A 116 20.28 -25.79 22.69
CA PRO A 116 20.69 -24.79 23.67
C PRO A 116 22.03 -24.14 23.31
N GLY A 117 22.06 -22.80 23.25
CA GLY A 117 23.24 -22.03 22.89
C GLY A 117 23.55 -22.00 21.39
N GLU A 118 22.80 -22.71 20.56
CA GLU A 118 22.98 -22.66 19.09
C GLU A 118 22.45 -21.35 18.54
N GLU A 119 23.15 -20.79 17.55
CA GLU A 119 22.70 -19.68 16.75
C GLU A 119 22.73 -20.01 15.25
N ARG A 120 21.83 -19.43 14.50
CA ARG A 120 21.74 -19.64 13.05
C ARG A 120 21.23 -18.41 12.33
N GLU A 121 21.85 -18.10 11.19
CA GLU A 121 21.32 -17.11 10.26
C GLU A 121 20.13 -17.70 9.51
N VAL A 122 19.02 -16.96 9.48
CA VAL A 122 17.79 -17.28 8.78
C VAL A 122 17.56 -16.23 7.70
N THR A 123 17.28 -16.66 6.48
CA THR A 123 16.92 -15.78 5.37
C THR A 123 15.47 -16.01 5.00
N VAL A 124 14.69 -14.92 4.97
CA VAL A 124 13.32 -14.88 4.45
C VAL A 124 13.31 -14.03 3.20
N ARG A 125 12.82 -14.59 2.10
CA ARG A 125 12.57 -13.82 0.87
C ARG A 125 11.12 -13.37 0.83
N VAL A 126 10.94 -12.15 0.35
CA VAL A 126 9.64 -11.54 0.05
C VAL A 126 9.67 -11.21 -1.43
N ASP A 127 8.84 -11.86 -2.21
CA ASP A 127 8.78 -11.62 -3.64
C ASP A 127 8.21 -10.22 -3.93
N ARG A 128 8.67 -9.60 -5.02
CA ARG A 128 8.20 -8.27 -5.42
C ARG A 128 6.67 -8.22 -5.54
N ALA A 129 6.06 -9.28 -6.08
CA ALA A 129 4.61 -9.39 -6.22
C ALA A 129 3.86 -9.32 -4.88
N ASP A 130 4.48 -9.77 -3.78
CA ASP A 130 3.87 -9.70 -2.44
C ASP A 130 3.80 -8.27 -1.88
N LEU A 131 4.58 -7.33 -2.43
CA LEU A 131 4.54 -5.92 -2.06
C LEU A 131 3.45 -5.14 -2.79
N ALA A 132 2.88 -5.72 -3.85
CA ALA A 132 1.87 -5.08 -4.68
C ALA A 132 0.52 -4.91 -3.97
N TYR A 133 -0.21 -3.90 -4.40
CA TYR A 133 -1.63 -3.72 -4.12
C TYR A 133 -2.42 -3.70 -5.44
N TRP A 134 -3.71 -4.00 -5.37
CA TRP A 134 -4.58 -3.89 -6.52
C TRP A 134 -4.99 -2.43 -6.74
N ASP A 135 -4.56 -1.83 -7.83
CA ASP A 135 -4.95 -0.48 -8.21
C ASP A 135 -6.18 -0.52 -9.15
N THR A 136 -7.32 -0.11 -8.61
CA THR A 136 -8.58 -0.12 -9.35
C THR A 136 -8.62 0.87 -10.50
N ARG A 137 -7.75 1.88 -10.52
CA ARG A 137 -7.68 2.88 -11.59
C ARG A 137 -7.12 2.30 -12.89
N VAL A 138 -6.21 1.33 -12.76
CA VAL A 138 -5.56 0.65 -13.90
C VAL A 138 -5.94 -0.83 -14.00
N GLY A 139 -6.70 -1.37 -13.04
CA GLY A 139 -7.13 -2.76 -13.02
C GLY A 139 -5.95 -3.76 -12.95
N ALA A 140 -4.89 -3.43 -12.21
CA ALA A 140 -3.66 -4.20 -12.15
C ALA A 140 -3.05 -4.22 -10.74
N TRP A 141 -2.18 -5.21 -10.48
CA TRP A 141 -1.32 -5.24 -9.31
C TRP A 141 -0.15 -4.28 -9.53
N VAL A 142 0.09 -3.40 -8.56
CA VAL A 142 1.09 -2.33 -8.62
C VAL A 142 1.94 -2.36 -7.36
N VAL A 143 3.26 -2.29 -7.52
CA VAL A 143 4.20 -2.06 -6.43
C VAL A 143 4.41 -0.56 -6.28
N GLU A 144 4.01 0.00 -5.16
CA GLU A 144 4.26 1.39 -4.83
C GLU A 144 5.71 1.56 -4.37
N GLY A 145 6.44 2.48 -4.99
CA GLY A 145 7.81 2.79 -4.59
C GLY A 145 7.87 3.58 -3.29
N GLY A 146 8.93 3.37 -2.51
CA GLY A 146 9.13 4.12 -1.28
C GLY A 146 10.03 3.44 -0.27
N ALA A 147 10.07 4.02 0.93
CA ALA A 147 10.83 3.50 2.06
C ALA A 147 9.97 2.54 2.87
N TYR A 148 10.15 1.26 2.62
CA TYR A 148 9.44 0.21 3.34
C TYR A 148 10.08 -0.04 4.71
N THR A 149 9.28 -0.08 5.76
CA THR A 149 9.67 -0.63 7.05
C THR A 149 9.64 -2.15 6.95
N VAL A 150 10.69 -2.81 7.37
CA VAL A 150 10.81 -4.28 7.45
C VAL A 150 11.04 -4.66 8.89
N GLU A 151 10.17 -5.52 9.41
CA GLU A 151 10.16 -5.94 10.81
C GLU A 151 10.30 -7.46 10.89
N ALA A 152 11.18 -7.94 11.78
CA ALA A 152 11.32 -9.35 12.07
C ALA A 152 10.95 -9.61 13.54
N GLY A 153 10.13 -10.61 13.77
CA GLY A 153 9.63 -10.91 15.11
C GLY A 153 9.03 -12.30 15.26
N ALA A 154 8.65 -12.64 16.48
CA ALA A 154 7.99 -13.89 16.85
C ALA A 154 6.46 -13.82 16.73
N SER A 155 5.90 -12.61 16.62
CA SER A 155 4.48 -12.38 16.37
C SER A 155 4.27 -10.98 15.81
N SER A 156 3.04 -10.65 15.40
CA SER A 156 2.69 -9.29 14.90
C SER A 156 2.92 -8.19 15.95
N ARG A 157 3.08 -8.52 17.22
CA ARG A 157 3.34 -7.58 18.33
C ARG A 157 4.58 -7.90 19.15
N ASP A 158 5.29 -8.96 18.84
CA ASP A 158 6.62 -9.26 19.38
C ASP A 158 7.66 -9.04 18.28
N ILE A 159 7.79 -7.76 17.88
CA ILE A 159 8.79 -7.33 16.91
C ILE A 159 10.11 -7.15 17.63
N ARG A 160 11.13 -7.86 17.16
CA ARG A 160 12.47 -7.92 17.76
C ARG A 160 13.47 -7.03 17.05
N LEU A 161 13.36 -6.93 15.73
CA LEU A 161 14.26 -6.14 14.89
C LEU A 161 13.43 -5.37 13.86
N SER A 162 13.85 -4.16 13.53
CA SER A 162 13.23 -3.32 12.53
C SER A 162 14.28 -2.56 11.74
N GLY A 163 14.05 -2.36 10.46
CA GLY A 163 14.89 -1.57 9.57
C GLY A 163 14.07 -1.00 8.42
N THR A 164 14.71 -0.20 7.58
CA THR A 164 14.07 0.43 6.43
C THR A 164 14.86 0.10 5.17
N VAL A 165 14.16 -0.14 4.08
CA VAL A 165 14.74 -0.40 2.77
C VAL A 165 13.95 0.34 1.69
N ALA A 166 14.64 0.94 0.72
CA ALA A 166 14.00 1.55 -0.44
C ALA A 166 13.62 0.46 -1.46
N VAL A 167 12.43 0.58 -2.00
CA VAL A 167 11.93 -0.27 -3.10
C VAL A 167 11.51 0.64 -4.23
N ASP A 168 11.96 0.32 -5.44
CA ASP A 168 11.52 1.03 -6.65
C ASP A 168 10.08 0.59 -7.00
N GLY A 169 9.22 1.58 -7.26
CA GLY A 169 7.84 1.34 -7.64
C GLY A 169 7.67 1.07 -9.13
N ASP A 170 6.48 0.58 -9.47
CA ASP A 170 6.06 0.49 -10.86
C ASP A 170 5.65 1.88 -11.36
N GLU A 171 5.92 2.16 -12.62
CA GLU A 171 5.40 3.34 -13.29
C GLU A 171 3.92 3.10 -13.62
N VAL A 172 3.05 3.90 -13.00
CA VAL A 172 1.61 3.79 -13.20
C VAL A 172 1.08 5.00 -13.92
N ARG A 173 0.53 4.78 -15.11
CA ARG A 173 -0.16 5.80 -15.88
C ARG A 173 -1.67 5.52 -15.85
N VAL A 174 -2.39 6.34 -15.12
CA VAL A 174 -3.85 6.21 -15.02
C VAL A 174 -4.48 6.80 -16.27
N PRO A 175 -5.34 6.07 -17.00
CA PRO A 175 -6.05 6.62 -18.15
C PRO A 175 -6.87 7.85 -17.75
N LEU A 176 -6.79 8.91 -18.55
CA LEU A 176 -7.63 10.08 -18.37
C LEU A 176 -9.07 9.79 -18.80
N SER A 177 -10.00 10.45 -18.11
CA SER A 177 -11.43 10.40 -18.42
C SER A 177 -12.05 11.80 -18.24
N ALA A 178 -13.31 11.97 -18.56
CA ALA A 178 -14.04 13.20 -18.26
C ALA A 178 -14.13 13.50 -16.75
N ASP A 179 -14.01 12.46 -15.91
CA ASP A 179 -14.02 12.59 -14.44
C ASP A 179 -12.61 12.85 -13.86
N SER A 180 -11.56 12.70 -14.66
CA SER A 180 -10.20 13.07 -14.24
C SER A 180 -10.11 14.57 -13.96
N SER A 181 -9.28 14.93 -13.00
CA SER A 181 -9.08 16.33 -12.61
C SER A 181 -8.10 17.06 -13.54
N ILE A 182 -8.15 18.39 -13.50
CA ILE A 182 -7.18 19.25 -14.19
C ILE A 182 -5.77 18.94 -13.68
N GLY A 183 -5.60 18.71 -12.37
CA GLY A 183 -4.31 18.36 -11.79
C GLY A 183 -3.76 17.04 -12.36
N GLU A 184 -4.60 16.03 -12.56
CA GLU A 184 -4.22 14.77 -13.19
C GLU A 184 -3.81 14.95 -14.66
N LEU A 185 -4.53 15.80 -15.41
CA LEU A 185 -4.17 16.16 -16.78
C LEU A 185 -2.79 16.83 -16.83
N LEU A 186 -2.54 17.81 -15.98
CA LEU A 186 -1.28 18.57 -15.95
C LEU A 186 -0.10 17.77 -15.39
N ALA A 187 -0.36 16.74 -14.58
CA ALA A 187 0.67 15.84 -14.07
C ALA A 187 1.16 14.83 -15.12
N ASP A 188 0.40 14.60 -16.18
CA ASP A 188 0.82 13.75 -17.31
C ASP A 188 1.56 14.62 -18.35
N PRO A 189 2.85 14.37 -18.66
CA PRO A 189 3.63 15.24 -19.54
C PRO A 189 3.07 15.35 -20.97
N VAL A 190 2.52 14.25 -21.51
CA VAL A 190 1.91 14.21 -22.85
C VAL A 190 0.62 15.00 -22.86
N ALA A 191 -0.22 14.77 -21.83
CA ALA A 191 -1.48 15.49 -21.69
C ALA A 191 -1.27 16.98 -21.44
N ALA A 192 -0.27 17.37 -20.66
CA ALA A 192 0.05 18.78 -20.38
C ALA A 192 0.47 19.54 -21.65
N GLU A 193 1.27 18.91 -22.53
CA GLU A 193 1.69 19.49 -23.79
C GLU A 193 0.48 19.70 -24.73
N GLU A 194 -0.34 18.68 -24.93
CA GLU A 194 -1.54 18.76 -25.78
C GLU A 194 -2.61 19.69 -25.19
N ALA A 195 -2.79 19.68 -23.86
CA ALA A 195 -3.72 20.58 -23.17
C ALA A 195 -3.31 22.04 -23.31
N GLY A 196 -1.99 22.33 -23.35
CA GLY A 196 -1.49 23.67 -23.60
C GLY A 196 -2.08 24.30 -24.87
N ALA A 197 -2.21 23.53 -25.93
CA ALA A 197 -2.79 23.99 -27.20
C ALA A 197 -4.32 24.25 -27.09
N LEU A 198 -5.04 23.41 -26.35
CA LEU A 198 -6.48 23.54 -26.12
C LEU A 198 -6.81 24.72 -25.17
N LEU A 199 -5.96 24.94 -24.19
CA LEU A 199 -6.14 25.94 -23.12
C LEU A 199 -5.52 27.30 -23.49
N SER A 200 -4.71 27.40 -24.54
CA SER A 200 -4.09 28.65 -25.02
C SER A 200 -5.05 29.53 -25.85
N GLY A 201 -6.32 29.12 -26.04
CA GLY A 201 -7.31 29.93 -26.72
C GLY A 201 -7.65 31.22 -25.93
N ASP A 202 -8.18 32.23 -26.66
CA ASP A 202 -8.61 33.53 -26.10
C ASP A 202 -9.81 33.44 -25.11
N GLY A 203 -10.14 32.23 -24.63
CA GLY A 203 -11.22 31.96 -23.70
C GLY A 203 -10.87 32.21 -22.24
N ALA A 204 -11.89 32.31 -21.39
CA ALA A 204 -11.74 32.48 -19.94
C ALA A 204 -10.93 31.36 -19.29
N ALA A 205 -10.91 30.15 -19.87
CA ALA A 205 -10.13 29.02 -19.37
C ALA A 205 -8.64 29.24 -19.44
N GLY A 206 -8.12 29.85 -20.51
CA GLY A 206 -6.68 30.19 -20.65
C GLY A 206 -6.23 31.20 -19.60
N ALA A 207 -7.05 32.23 -19.32
CA ALA A 207 -6.75 33.22 -18.30
C ALA A 207 -6.75 32.64 -16.87
N LEU A 208 -7.64 31.68 -16.60
CA LEU A 208 -7.74 31.01 -15.28
C LEU A 208 -6.54 30.12 -14.97
N ILE A 209 -5.93 29.50 -15.97
CA ILE A 209 -4.79 28.60 -15.80
C ILE A 209 -3.46 29.37 -15.68
N GLN A 210 -3.40 30.61 -16.16
CA GLN A 210 -2.22 31.48 -16.01
C GLN A 210 -2.09 32.08 -14.61
N ASP A 211 -3.17 32.09 -13.82
CA ASP A 211 -3.13 32.52 -12.42
C ASP A 211 -2.87 31.31 -11.51
N GLU A 212 -1.71 31.29 -10.85
CA GLU A 212 -1.26 30.20 -9.98
C GLU A 212 -2.24 29.92 -8.82
N GLY A 213 -2.86 30.93 -8.26
CA GLY A 213 -3.85 30.81 -7.20
C GLY A 213 -5.14 30.15 -7.68
N MET A 214 -5.60 30.57 -8.87
CA MET A 214 -6.78 30.02 -9.51
C MET A 214 -6.55 28.58 -9.97
N LEU A 215 -5.36 28.30 -10.52
CA LEU A 215 -4.98 26.94 -10.94
C LEU A 215 -5.05 25.96 -9.78
N ARG A 216 -4.50 26.30 -8.61
CA ARG A 216 -4.59 25.46 -7.40
C ARG A 216 -6.03 25.18 -6.97
N MET A 217 -6.92 26.13 -7.14
CA MET A 217 -8.33 25.97 -6.82
C MET A 217 -9.03 25.03 -7.82
N LEU A 218 -8.59 25.06 -9.08
CA LEU A 218 -9.15 24.26 -10.17
C LEU A 218 -8.50 22.89 -10.33
N GLU A 219 -7.35 22.62 -9.69
CA GLU A 219 -6.64 21.34 -9.80
C GLU A 219 -7.52 20.12 -9.53
N SER A 220 -8.46 20.23 -8.60
CA SER A 220 -9.41 19.15 -8.25
C SER A 220 -10.66 19.14 -9.12
N PHE A 221 -10.78 20.08 -10.07
CA PHE A 221 -12.00 20.22 -10.88
C PHE A 221 -12.03 19.18 -12.02
N PRO A 222 -13.16 18.43 -12.21
CA PRO A 222 -13.27 17.43 -13.26
C PRO A 222 -13.21 18.04 -14.66
N LEU A 223 -12.46 17.42 -15.56
CA LEU A 223 -12.26 17.85 -16.95
C LEU A 223 -13.58 18.02 -17.71
N GLY A 224 -14.51 17.07 -17.56
CA GLY A 224 -15.81 17.13 -18.23
C GLY A 224 -16.65 18.35 -17.85
N ARG A 225 -16.43 18.91 -16.65
CA ARG A 225 -17.12 20.11 -16.17
C ARG A 225 -16.56 21.40 -16.75
N LEU A 226 -15.32 21.38 -17.26
CA LEU A 226 -14.74 22.54 -17.92
C LEU A 226 -15.52 22.96 -19.17
N ALA A 227 -15.97 22.00 -19.95
CA ALA A 227 -16.76 22.27 -21.15
C ALA A 227 -18.17 22.84 -20.84
N ASP A 228 -18.67 22.59 -19.61
CA ASP A 228 -19.97 23.10 -19.16
C ASP A 228 -19.90 24.51 -18.57
N PHE A 229 -18.69 25.04 -18.36
CA PHE A 229 -18.52 26.36 -17.75
C PHE A 229 -18.85 27.48 -18.77
N PRO A 230 -19.79 28.38 -18.47
CA PRO A 230 -20.12 29.46 -19.39
C PRO A 230 -18.91 30.32 -19.74
N GLY A 231 -18.58 30.43 -21.02
CA GLY A 231 -17.45 31.23 -21.49
C GLY A 231 -16.09 30.55 -21.40
N SER A 232 -16.04 29.23 -21.09
CA SER A 232 -14.78 28.48 -21.07
C SER A 232 -14.06 28.44 -22.43
N GLY A 233 -14.84 28.49 -23.53
CA GLY A 233 -14.32 28.33 -24.87
C GLY A 233 -13.89 26.88 -25.21
N ILE A 234 -14.08 25.94 -24.28
CA ILE A 234 -13.70 24.55 -24.47
C ILE A 234 -14.89 23.77 -25.05
N ASP A 235 -14.68 23.22 -26.25
CA ASP A 235 -15.67 22.32 -26.86
C ASP A 235 -15.54 20.91 -26.27
N ARG A 236 -16.70 20.33 -25.90
CA ARG A 236 -16.78 18.99 -25.30
C ARG A 236 -16.22 17.90 -26.23
N SER A 237 -16.40 18.04 -27.53
CA SER A 237 -15.86 17.10 -28.52
C SER A 237 -14.34 17.21 -28.65
N ALA A 238 -13.81 18.42 -28.55
CA ALA A 238 -12.36 18.65 -28.56
C ALA A 238 -11.69 18.08 -27.29
N LEU A 239 -12.32 18.23 -26.14
CA LEU A 239 -11.85 17.62 -24.88
C LEU A 239 -11.89 16.09 -24.95
N ALA A 240 -12.95 15.49 -25.46
CA ALA A 240 -13.03 14.05 -25.64
C ALA A 240 -11.93 13.53 -26.59
N ALA A 241 -11.73 14.21 -27.73
CA ALA A 241 -10.67 13.86 -28.66
C ALA A 241 -9.26 14.01 -28.06
N LEU A 242 -9.03 14.99 -27.19
CA LEU A 242 -7.76 15.13 -26.44
C LEU A 242 -7.54 13.91 -25.53
N ILE A 243 -8.56 13.55 -24.72
CA ILE A 243 -8.50 12.40 -23.81
C ILE A 243 -8.20 11.12 -24.57
N ASP A 244 -8.89 10.90 -25.72
CA ASP A 244 -8.68 9.70 -26.56
C ASP A 244 -7.25 9.64 -27.13
N ARG A 245 -6.71 10.76 -27.62
CA ARG A 245 -5.34 10.82 -28.15
C ARG A 245 -4.31 10.53 -27.05
N VAL A 246 -4.41 11.24 -25.91
CA VAL A 246 -3.49 11.04 -24.78
C VAL A 246 -3.52 9.58 -24.30
N ASN A 247 -4.69 8.97 -24.25
CA ASN A 247 -4.82 7.56 -23.87
C ASN A 247 -4.28 6.59 -24.93
N ALA A 248 -4.37 6.95 -26.22
CA ALA A 248 -3.84 6.11 -27.32
C ALA A 248 -2.32 6.13 -27.42
N GLU A 249 -1.65 7.21 -27.00
CA GLU A 249 -0.19 7.32 -26.97
C GLU A 249 0.45 6.63 -25.76
N ARG A 250 -0.36 6.02 -24.91
CA ARG A 250 0.09 5.24 -23.74
C ARG A 250 0.42 3.82 -24.17
N PRO A 251 1.67 3.37 -24.00
CA PRO A 251 2.07 1.99 -24.26
C PRO A 251 1.44 1.01 -23.27
#